data_843e5199889011b2fa3491e159ca4e6d
#
_entry.id   843e5199889011b2fa3491e159ca4e6d
#
_cell.length_a   1.000
_cell.length_b   1.000
_cell.length_c   1.000
_cell.angle_alpha   90.00
_cell.angle_beta   90.00
_cell.angle_gamma   90.00
#
_symmetry.space_group_name_H-M   'P 1'
#
loop_
_entity.id
_entity.type
_entity.pdbx_description
1 polymer ?
#
loop_
_entity_poly.entity_id
_entity_poly.type
_entity_poly.pdbx_seq_one_letter_code
_entity_poly.pdbx_strand_id
1 'polypeptide(L)'
;MKRISTIVLGLAAFSGVRDAQATQFATEVVSYKSGTGFATDWSTGAGYTNKAAILGPPARETPGEWGGPVTPFSPPYQLDQILSLGEGGEVTLKFARPIRDEPLNPFGLDFIVFGGAGFTIINGNFSGGGITDGTLFGQDSDGTRVSVSADGEAWFRLDSEQATSFDGY
;
A
#
# COMPACT_ATOMS: atom_id res chain seq x y z
N MET A 1 5.65 -23.53 -6.61
CA MET A 1 6.42 -22.70 -5.66
C MET A 1 5.70 -21.36 -5.60
N LYS A 2 5.07 -21.05 -4.46
CA LYS A 2 4.40 -19.75 -4.26
C LYS A 2 5.47 -18.67 -4.14
N ARG A 3 5.45 -17.69 -4.99
CA ARG A 3 6.37 -16.55 -4.99
C ARG A 3 5.60 -15.38 -4.37
N ILE A 4 6.20 -14.72 -3.43
CA ILE A 4 5.53 -13.75 -2.55
C ILE A 4 6.23 -12.41 -2.71
N SER A 5 5.44 -11.34 -2.86
CA SER A 5 5.93 -9.96 -2.80
C SER A 5 6.24 -9.56 -1.36
N THR A 6 7.26 -8.77 -1.13
CA THR A 6 7.68 -8.37 0.22
C THR A 6 7.73 -6.85 0.34
N ILE A 7 6.97 -6.29 1.29
CA ILE A 7 7.11 -4.92 1.76
C ILE A 7 7.98 -4.93 3.01
N VAL A 8 9.03 -4.14 3.00
CA VAL A 8 10.02 -4.08 4.08
C VAL A 8 10.02 -2.66 4.64
N LEU A 9 9.61 -2.50 5.90
CA LEU A 9 9.56 -1.21 6.57
C LEU A 9 10.76 -1.01 7.50
N GLY A 10 11.59 -0.01 7.20
CA GLY A 10 12.76 0.34 8.01
C GLY A 10 12.52 1.58 8.86
N LEU A 11 12.94 1.53 10.12
CA LEU A 11 12.89 2.62 11.08
C LEU A 11 14.29 3.21 11.30
N ALA A 12 14.41 4.55 11.22
CA ALA A 12 15.60 5.25 11.69
C ALA A 12 15.22 6.35 12.69
N ALA A 13 15.89 6.39 13.83
CA ALA A 13 15.73 7.44 14.82
C ALA A 13 16.61 8.65 14.46
N PHE A 14 15.97 9.82 14.27
CA PHE A 14 16.64 11.12 14.23
C PHE A 14 15.85 12.14 15.05
N SER A 15 16.56 12.88 15.90
CA SER A 15 16.01 13.97 16.71
C SER A 15 16.03 15.28 15.93
N GLY A 16 14.86 15.91 15.77
CA GLY A 16 14.73 17.23 15.18
C GLY A 16 13.27 17.66 15.09
N VAL A 17 12.94 18.80 15.65
CA VAL A 17 11.60 19.35 15.89
C VAL A 17 10.97 19.90 14.60
N ARG A 18 9.65 19.65 14.46
CA ARG A 18 8.63 20.27 13.59
C ARG A 18 8.35 19.60 12.25
N ASP A 19 7.31 18.81 12.26
CA ASP A 19 6.06 18.86 11.47
C ASP A 19 5.19 17.65 11.82
N ALA A 20 4.14 17.86 12.59
CA ALA A 20 3.36 16.77 13.21
C ALA A 20 2.55 15.93 12.20
N GLN A 21 2.31 16.39 10.97
CA GLN A 21 1.55 15.64 9.98
C GLN A 21 2.41 14.84 8.98
N ALA A 22 3.59 15.32 8.64
CA ALA A 22 4.50 14.62 7.71
C ALA A 22 5.17 13.38 8.30
N THR A 23 5.03 13.14 9.60
CA THR A 23 5.75 12.07 10.33
C THR A 23 4.98 10.76 10.47
N GLN A 24 3.72 10.72 10.03
CA GLN A 24 2.87 9.53 10.13
C GLN A 24 3.04 8.56 8.95
N PHE A 25 3.63 9.02 7.86
CA PHE A 25 3.77 8.25 6.63
C PHE A 25 5.23 7.94 6.35
N ALA A 26 5.45 6.97 5.47
CA ALA A 26 6.78 6.70 4.93
C ALA A 26 7.34 7.96 4.24
N THR A 27 8.60 8.27 4.50
CA THR A 27 9.27 9.48 4.01
C THR A 27 10.37 9.20 3.00
N GLU A 28 10.79 7.94 2.88
CA GLU A 28 11.88 7.54 2.00
C GLU A 28 11.65 6.12 1.48
N VAL A 29 11.95 5.90 0.19
CA VAL A 29 12.13 4.56 -0.36
C VAL A 29 13.61 4.22 -0.33
N VAL A 30 14.01 3.35 0.59
CA VAL A 30 15.39 2.91 0.75
C VAL A 30 15.80 2.04 -0.42
N SER A 31 14.93 1.10 -0.81
CA SER A 31 15.15 0.25 -1.97
C SER A 31 13.82 -0.15 -2.61
N TYR A 32 13.85 -0.37 -3.92
CA TYR A 32 12.74 -0.95 -4.67
C TYR A 32 13.28 -1.85 -5.77
N LYS A 33 12.77 -3.04 -5.82
CA LYS A 33 13.01 -4.03 -6.87
C LYS A 33 11.67 -4.53 -7.37
N SER A 34 11.34 -4.23 -8.62
CA SER A 34 10.16 -4.82 -9.26
C SER A 34 10.36 -6.32 -9.46
N GLY A 35 9.33 -7.08 -9.21
CA GLY A 35 9.24 -8.50 -9.53
C GLY A 35 8.73 -8.74 -10.95
N THR A 36 8.28 -9.95 -11.21
CA THR A 36 7.68 -10.35 -12.48
C THR A 36 6.18 -10.07 -12.47
N GLY A 37 5.63 -9.62 -13.61
CA GLY A 37 4.19 -9.40 -13.74
C GLY A 37 3.64 -8.23 -12.92
N PHE A 38 4.47 -7.23 -12.59
CA PHE A 38 3.97 -6.00 -11.99
C PHE A 38 2.92 -5.33 -12.89
N ALA A 39 1.94 -4.69 -12.26
CA ALA A 39 0.82 -4.08 -12.97
C ALA A 39 1.25 -2.90 -13.86
N THR A 40 0.52 -2.73 -14.95
CA THR A 40 0.69 -1.63 -15.90
C THR A 40 -0.63 -0.87 -16.04
N ASP A 41 -0.53 0.42 -16.31
CA ASP A 41 -1.67 1.25 -16.67
C ASP A 41 -2.35 0.70 -17.91
N TRP A 42 -3.65 0.50 -17.82
CA TRP A 42 -4.45 -0.14 -18.89
C TRP A 42 -4.54 0.67 -20.16
N SER A 43 -4.36 1.99 -20.09
CA SER A 43 -4.51 2.90 -21.22
C SER A 43 -3.18 3.17 -21.95
N THR A 44 -2.10 3.25 -21.20
CA THR A 44 -0.78 3.61 -21.70
C THR A 44 0.19 2.43 -21.78
N GLY A 45 -0.07 1.35 -21.03
CA GLY A 45 0.84 0.23 -20.84
C GLY A 45 2.06 0.56 -19.96
N ALA A 46 2.12 1.77 -19.41
CA ALA A 46 3.22 2.18 -18.51
C ALA A 46 3.16 1.41 -17.20
N GLY A 47 4.30 0.97 -16.70
CA GLY A 47 4.38 0.25 -15.42
C GLY A 47 4.15 1.14 -14.21
N TYR A 48 3.44 0.64 -13.21
CA TYR A 48 3.30 1.30 -11.91
C TYR A 48 4.59 1.16 -11.09
N THR A 49 5.65 1.85 -11.52
CA THR A 49 6.99 1.75 -10.93
C THR A 49 7.47 3.04 -10.29
N ASN A 50 6.61 4.05 -10.16
CA ASN A 50 6.92 5.32 -9.53
C ASN A 50 7.03 5.15 -8.01
N LYS A 51 8.25 5.15 -7.50
CA LYS A 51 8.54 4.99 -6.06
C LYS A 51 7.98 6.13 -5.20
N ALA A 52 7.80 7.32 -5.76
CA ALA A 52 7.27 8.46 -5.01
C ALA A 52 5.77 8.28 -4.68
N ALA A 53 5.05 7.44 -5.42
CA ALA A 53 3.64 7.17 -5.22
C ALA A 53 3.29 6.60 -3.83
N ILE A 54 4.24 5.99 -3.15
CA ILE A 54 4.04 5.35 -1.85
C ILE A 54 4.63 6.15 -0.66
N LEU A 55 5.01 7.40 -0.91
CA LEU A 55 5.48 8.31 0.12
C LEU A 55 4.41 9.33 0.48
N GLY A 56 4.34 9.67 1.75
CA GLY A 56 3.33 10.60 2.25
C GLY A 56 1.94 9.96 2.42
N PRO A 57 0.88 10.78 2.50
CA PRO A 57 -0.48 10.29 2.70
C PRO A 57 -1.00 9.54 1.47
N PRO A 58 -1.85 8.51 1.66
CA PRO A 58 -2.48 7.83 0.54
C PRO A 58 -3.37 8.78 -0.26
N ALA A 59 -3.51 8.50 -1.55
CA ALA A 59 -4.40 9.26 -2.42
C ALA A 59 -5.84 9.19 -1.91
N ARG A 60 -6.53 10.35 -1.90
CA ARG A 60 -7.95 10.45 -1.53
C ARG A 60 -8.85 10.75 -2.71
N GLU A 61 -8.27 11.19 -3.81
CA GLU A 61 -8.92 11.44 -5.07
C GLU A 61 -8.04 10.97 -6.21
N THR A 62 -8.64 10.46 -7.26
CA THR A 62 -8.00 10.16 -8.51
C THR A 62 -8.42 11.22 -9.54
N PRO A 63 -7.49 11.96 -10.16
CA PRO A 63 -7.83 12.94 -11.18
C PRO A 63 -8.22 12.27 -12.50
N GLY A 64 -8.95 13.02 -13.35
CA GLY A 64 -9.29 12.62 -14.71
C GLY A 64 -10.76 12.32 -14.92
N GLU A 65 -11.11 11.96 -16.15
CA GLU A 65 -12.50 11.74 -16.59
C GLU A 65 -13.20 10.61 -15.81
N TRP A 66 -12.45 9.58 -15.45
CA TRP A 66 -12.92 8.41 -14.69
C TRP A 66 -12.49 8.46 -13.23
N GLY A 67 -12.04 9.64 -12.78
CA GLY A 67 -11.55 9.86 -11.43
C GLY A 67 -12.68 10.13 -10.43
N GLY A 68 -12.28 10.62 -9.26
CA GLY A 68 -13.17 10.95 -8.16
C GLY A 68 -12.60 10.48 -6.82
N PRO A 69 -13.42 10.51 -5.77
CA PRO A 69 -13.00 10.04 -4.46
C PRO A 69 -12.50 8.60 -4.49
N VAL A 70 -11.37 8.35 -3.85
CA VAL A 70 -10.86 7.00 -3.64
C VAL A 70 -11.76 6.29 -2.64
N THR A 71 -12.31 5.17 -3.05
CA THR A 71 -13.22 4.32 -2.26
C THR A 71 -12.91 2.85 -2.52
N PRO A 72 -13.47 1.91 -1.73
CA PRO A 72 -13.36 0.47 -2.01
C PRO A 72 -13.82 0.04 -3.41
N PHE A 73 -14.66 0.84 -4.05
CA PHE A 73 -15.20 0.58 -5.39
C PHE A 73 -14.51 1.39 -6.50
N SER A 74 -13.66 2.34 -6.09
CA SER A 74 -12.90 3.22 -6.99
C SER A 74 -11.50 3.44 -6.40
N PRO A 75 -10.63 2.42 -6.44
CA PRO A 75 -9.26 2.57 -5.94
C PRO A 75 -8.46 3.54 -6.80
N PRO A 76 -7.35 4.08 -6.29
CA PRO A 76 -6.46 4.92 -7.08
C PRO A 76 -5.86 4.11 -8.24
N TYR A 77 -5.68 4.75 -9.40
CA TYR A 77 -5.16 4.07 -10.59
C TYR A 77 -4.15 4.89 -11.41
N GLN A 78 -3.76 6.07 -10.94
CA GLN A 78 -2.77 6.87 -11.66
C GLN A 78 -1.34 6.39 -11.34
N LEU A 79 -0.42 6.64 -12.29
CA LEU A 79 0.99 6.23 -12.18
C LEU A 79 1.74 6.90 -11.02
N ASP A 80 1.21 7.98 -10.48
CA ASP A 80 1.75 8.71 -9.33
C ASP A 80 1.02 8.38 -8.01
N GLN A 81 0.05 7.47 -8.02
CA GLN A 81 -0.75 7.12 -6.86
C GLN A 81 -0.46 5.73 -6.31
N ILE A 82 0.04 4.81 -7.13
CA ILE A 82 0.28 3.42 -6.74
C ILE A 82 1.66 2.94 -7.20
N LEU A 83 2.19 1.95 -6.50
CA LEU A 83 3.40 1.21 -6.86
C LEU A 83 3.06 -0.28 -6.92
N SER A 84 3.38 -0.92 -8.03
CA SER A 84 3.22 -2.37 -8.15
C SER A 84 4.54 -3.09 -7.88
N LEU A 85 4.49 -4.11 -7.05
CA LEU A 85 5.67 -4.91 -6.72
C LEU A 85 5.90 -6.04 -7.73
N GLY A 86 4.83 -6.71 -8.15
CA GLY A 86 4.93 -7.95 -8.92
C GLY A 86 5.45 -9.12 -8.10
N GLU A 87 5.47 -10.29 -8.71
CA GLU A 87 5.90 -11.54 -8.08
C GLU A 87 7.40 -11.52 -7.75
N GLY A 88 7.74 -11.70 -6.48
CA GLY A 88 9.12 -11.60 -5.98
C GLY A 88 9.67 -10.16 -5.96
N GLY A 89 8.80 -9.16 -6.14
CA GLY A 89 9.13 -7.77 -5.95
C GLY A 89 9.25 -7.40 -4.47
N GLU A 90 10.01 -6.35 -4.20
CA GLU A 90 10.30 -5.90 -2.84
C GLU A 90 10.42 -4.39 -2.78
N VAL A 91 9.93 -3.80 -1.70
CA VAL A 91 10.15 -2.39 -1.37
C VAL A 91 10.52 -2.25 0.10
N THR A 92 11.54 -1.44 0.38
CA THR A 92 11.92 -1.03 1.71
C THR A 92 11.61 0.44 1.90
N LEU A 93 10.81 0.73 2.92
CA LEU A 93 10.40 2.08 3.29
C LEU A 93 11.02 2.48 4.62
N LYS A 94 11.24 3.79 4.78
CA LYS A 94 11.70 4.38 6.02
C LYS A 94 10.73 5.44 6.50
N PHE A 95 10.52 5.44 7.81
CA PHE A 95 9.72 6.44 8.50
C PHE A 95 10.65 7.45 9.22
N ALA A 96 10.25 8.70 9.27
CA ALA A 96 11.01 9.72 10.01
C ALA A 96 10.99 9.50 11.52
N ARG A 97 10.01 8.76 12.03
CA ARG A 97 9.88 8.38 13.44
C ARG A 97 9.60 6.89 13.56
N PRO A 98 10.02 6.27 14.67
CA PRO A 98 9.63 4.90 14.97
C PRO A 98 8.11 4.75 15.05
N ILE A 99 7.58 3.69 14.44
CA ILE A 99 6.26 3.18 14.75
C ILE A 99 6.37 2.58 16.15
N ARG A 100 5.44 2.92 17.05
CA ARG A 100 5.42 2.47 18.42
C ARG A 100 4.16 1.63 18.64
N ASP A 101 4.30 0.61 19.46
CA ASP A 101 3.15 -0.07 20.05
C ASP A 101 2.41 0.92 20.96
N GLU A 102 1.24 1.34 20.55
CA GLU A 102 0.43 2.33 21.25
C GLU A 102 -0.96 1.73 21.56
N PRO A 103 -1.15 1.22 22.80
CA PRO A 103 -2.38 0.49 23.17
C PRO A 103 -3.67 1.29 23.01
N LEU A 104 -3.57 2.62 22.88
CA LEU A 104 -4.73 3.51 22.71
C LEU A 104 -5.06 3.80 21.25
N ASN A 105 -4.30 3.27 20.29
CA ASN A 105 -4.62 3.41 18.89
C ASN A 105 -5.99 2.79 18.57
N PRO A 106 -6.78 3.42 17.71
CA PRO A 106 -8.04 2.85 17.26
C PRO A 106 -7.84 1.44 16.72
N PHE A 107 -8.67 0.51 17.14
CA PHE A 107 -8.64 -0.90 16.73
C PHE A 107 -7.34 -1.66 17.07
N GLY A 108 -6.45 -1.09 17.90
CA GLY A 108 -5.16 -1.69 18.22
C GLY A 108 -4.17 -1.71 17.04
N LEU A 109 -4.34 -0.84 16.05
CA LEU A 109 -3.50 -0.79 14.86
C LEU A 109 -2.41 0.27 15.00
N ASP A 110 -1.14 -0.12 14.93
CA ASP A 110 0.00 0.80 14.98
C ASP A 110 0.37 1.37 13.62
N PHE A 111 0.05 0.67 12.54
CA PHE A 111 0.20 1.16 11.17
C PHE A 111 -0.73 0.42 10.19
N ILE A 112 -0.93 1.01 9.03
CA ILE A 112 -1.75 0.47 7.95
C ILE A 112 -0.93 0.48 6.66
N VAL A 113 -1.00 -0.61 5.90
CA VAL A 113 -0.52 -0.69 4.52
C VAL A 113 -1.72 -0.61 3.60
N PHE A 114 -1.77 0.43 2.77
CA PHE A 114 -2.83 0.60 1.79
C PHE A 114 -2.51 -0.20 0.53
N GLY A 115 -3.43 -1.07 0.13
CA GLY A 115 -3.39 -1.76 -1.15
C GLY A 115 -4.02 -0.95 -2.29
N GLY A 116 -3.89 -1.42 -3.52
CA GLY A 116 -4.53 -0.85 -4.71
C GLY A 116 -5.70 -1.70 -5.23
N ALA A 117 -6.18 -2.66 -4.44
CA ALA A 117 -7.31 -3.50 -4.82
C ALA A 117 -8.64 -2.76 -4.64
N GLY A 118 -9.66 -3.17 -5.39
CA GLY A 118 -11.02 -2.66 -5.26
C GLY A 118 -12.05 -3.77 -5.45
N PHE A 119 -13.28 -3.54 -4.98
CA PHE A 119 -14.37 -4.48 -5.20
C PHE A 119 -14.89 -4.44 -6.63
N THR A 120 -15.11 -5.61 -7.19
CA THR A 120 -15.75 -5.76 -8.51
C THR A 120 -17.23 -5.43 -8.40
N ILE A 121 -17.73 -4.52 -9.23
CA ILE A 121 -19.15 -4.20 -9.36
C ILE A 121 -19.78 -5.14 -10.36
N ILE A 122 -20.69 -6.00 -9.89
CA ILE A 122 -21.28 -7.08 -10.68
C ILE A 122 -22.58 -6.70 -11.40
N ASN A 123 -23.23 -5.60 -11.02
CA ASN A 123 -24.49 -5.14 -11.65
C ASN A 123 -24.28 -4.05 -12.71
N GLY A 124 -23.03 -3.68 -13.02
CA GLY A 124 -22.71 -2.65 -14.02
C GLY A 124 -23.09 -1.20 -13.64
N ASN A 125 -23.52 -0.98 -12.40
CA ASN A 125 -23.87 0.36 -11.93
C ASN A 125 -22.70 1.04 -11.22
N PHE A 126 -21.88 1.76 -11.98
CA PHE A 126 -20.71 2.49 -11.48
C PHE A 126 -21.03 3.90 -10.98
N SER A 127 -22.30 4.34 -11.03
CA SER A 127 -22.72 5.71 -10.66
C SER A 127 -23.35 5.83 -9.27
N GLY A 128 -23.02 4.89 -8.37
CA GLY A 128 -23.58 4.85 -7.01
C GLY A 128 -24.83 3.96 -6.92
N GLY A 129 -24.69 2.79 -6.43
CA GLY A 129 -25.69 1.71 -6.37
C GLY A 129 -25.13 0.42 -6.92
N GLY A 130 -23.80 0.36 -7.03
CA GLY A 130 -23.06 -0.83 -7.37
C GLY A 130 -23.27 -1.93 -6.32
N ILE A 131 -23.41 -3.17 -6.80
CA ILE A 131 -23.48 -4.37 -5.97
C ILE A 131 -22.18 -5.14 -6.19
N THR A 132 -21.60 -5.66 -5.12
CA THR A 132 -20.45 -6.56 -5.16
C THR A 132 -20.81 -7.92 -4.56
N ASP A 133 -20.16 -8.96 -5.02
CA ASP A 133 -20.15 -10.28 -4.40
C ASP A 133 -18.93 -10.52 -3.49
N GLY A 134 -18.13 -9.47 -3.28
CA GLY A 134 -16.89 -9.52 -2.49
C GLY A 134 -15.65 -9.87 -3.31
N THR A 135 -15.78 -10.16 -4.61
CA THR A 135 -14.60 -10.31 -5.47
C THR A 135 -13.82 -9.02 -5.60
N LEU A 136 -12.50 -9.13 -5.58
CA LEU A 136 -11.57 -8.02 -5.72
C LEU A 136 -10.92 -8.04 -7.10
N PHE A 137 -10.58 -6.86 -7.60
CA PHE A 137 -9.66 -6.68 -8.72
C PHE A 137 -8.41 -5.93 -8.26
N GLY A 138 -7.31 -6.07 -8.99
CA GLY A 138 -6.03 -5.43 -8.64
C GLY A 138 -5.26 -6.14 -7.51
N GLN A 139 -5.78 -7.24 -7.00
CA GLN A 139 -5.13 -8.07 -5.99
C GLN A 139 -4.40 -9.25 -6.65
N ASP A 140 -3.20 -9.56 -6.17
CA ASP A 140 -2.50 -10.80 -6.50
C ASP A 140 -2.95 -11.92 -5.56
N SER A 141 -3.15 -13.12 -6.12
CA SER A 141 -3.61 -14.30 -5.38
C SER A 141 -2.60 -14.82 -4.34
N ASP A 142 -1.36 -14.40 -4.42
CA ASP A 142 -0.27 -14.94 -3.59
C ASP A 142 0.02 -14.14 -2.32
N GLY A 143 -0.63 -13.01 -2.15
CA GLY A 143 -0.52 -12.15 -0.98
C GLY A 143 0.82 -11.41 -0.86
N THR A 144 0.90 -10.52 0.09
CA THR A 144 2.08 -9.70 0.39
C THR A 144 2.63 -10.06 1.76
N ARG A 145 3.94 -10.06 1.91
CA ARG A 145 4.61 -10.18 3.22
C ARG A 145 5.05 -8.82 3.69
N VAL A 146 4.81 -8.54 4.97
CA VAL A 146 5.28 -7.34 5.63
C VAL A 146 6.31 -7.73 6.69
N SER A 147 7.43 -7.02 6.71
CA SER A 147 8.44 -7.15 7.75
C SER A 147 8.82 -5.78 8.27
N VAL A 148 9.17 -5.69 9.55
CA VAL A 148 9.58 -4.45 10.21
C VAL A 148 10.98 -4.59 10.77
N SER A 149 11.71 -3.47 10.83
CA SER A 149 13.05 -3.40 11.41
C SER A 149 13.24 -2.09 12.15
N ALA A 150 13.95 -2.11 13.25
CA ALA A 150 14.34 -0.91 14.00
C ALA A 150 15.65 -0.28 13.49
N ASP A 151 16.51 -1.06 12.86
CA ASP A 151 17.87 -0.68 12.46
C ASP A 151 18.16 -0.87 10.97
N GLY A 152 17.27 -1.53 10.23
CA GLY A 152 17.46 -1.89 8.83
C GLY A 152 18.32 -3.12 8.61
N GLU A 153 18.77 -3.78 9.66
CA GLU A 153 19.63 -4.99 9.62
C GLU A 153 18.86 -6.22 10.09
N ALA A 154 18.24 -6.16 11.26
CA ALA A 154 17.42 -7.22 11.81
C ALA A 154 15.95 -7.02 11.44
N TRP A 155 15.36 -8.00 10.74
CA TRP A 155 14.00 -7.94 10.21
C TRP A 155 13.09 -8.95 10.88
N PHE A 156 11.93 -8.47 11.33
CA PHE A 156 10.87 -9.27 11.93
C PHE A 156 9.68 -9.33 10.98
N ARG A 157 9.37 -10.52 10.52
CA ARG A 157 8.18 -10.73 9.70
C ARG A 157 6.93 -10.65 10.56
N LEU A 158 5.94 -9.88 10.10
CA LEU A 158 4.64 -9.85 10.73
C LEU A 158 3.83 -11.08 10.36
N ASP A 159 3.07 -11.58 11.31
CA ASP A 159 2.20 -12.71 11.12
C ASP A 159 0.87 -12.22 10.53
N SER A 160 0.57 -12.66 9.31
CA SER A 160 -0.66 -12.30 8.61
C SER A 160 -1.93 -12.89 9.24
N GLU A 161 -1.82 -13.91 10.11
CA GLU A 161 -2.97 -14.46 10.81
C GLU A 161 -3.43 -13.56 11.97
N GLN A 162 -2.55 -12.69 12.46
CA GLN A 162 -2.87 -11.70 13.50
C GLN A 162 -3.19 -10.32 12.93
N ALA A 163 -2.82 -10.05 11.70
CA ALA A 163 -3.25 -8.87 10.99
C ALA A 163 -4.64 -9.13 10.42
N THR A 164 -5.62 -8.31 10.81
CA THR A 164 -6.90 -8.32 10.10
C THR A 164 -6.61 -8.05 8.63
N SER A 165 -6.98 -8.98 7.77
CA SER A 165 -6.87 -8.84 6.32
C SER A 165 -7.87 -7.78 5.85
N PHE A 166 -7.59 -6.53 6.15
CA PHE A 166 -8.19 -5.44 5.41
C PHE A 166 -7.33 -5.23 4.18
N ASP A 167 -7.73 -5.78 3.06
CA ASP A 167 -7.22 -5.39 1.77
C ASP A 167 -7.60 -3.93 1.50
N GLY A 168 -6.87 -3.04 2.16
CA GLY A 168 -6.95 -1.61 1.91
C GLY A 168 -8.22 -0.89 2.36
N TYR A 169 -9.15 -1.57 3.06
CA TYR A 169 -10.38 -0.93 3.54
C TYR A 169 -10.85 -1.49 4.87
#